data_03127d83f58c0418eb7aaac18b444622
#
_entry.id   03127d83f58c0418eb7aaac18b444622
#
_cell.length_a   1.000
_cell.length_b   1.000
_cell.length_c   1.000
_cell.angle_alpha   90.00
_cell.angle_beta   90.00
_cell.angle_gamma   90.00
#
_symmetry.space_group_name_H-M   'P 1'
#
loop_
_entity.id
_entity.type
_entity.pdbx_description
1 polymer ?
#
loop_
_entity_poly.entity_id
_entity_poly.type
_entity_poly.pdbx_seq_one_letter_code
_entity_poly.pdbx_strand_id
1 'polypeptide(L)'
;QRRKNIADAINYFESKDPSRAEAITTKVAEHNKALKKEGIRINSPLLKYSGMVLILRQAFKILRVIFGFPALIGTLLHLIPFLLVRITSPKFQLPGKATISFYRLIFGLPFYGCWYVVVWFLMKHYFDYKIAMVVAVLPFLGIYSFHYWLNATEVFQSLNEEIKLMFNVKRLNQLREENREIKKLIQIL
;
A
#
# COMPACT_ATOMS: atom_id res chain seq x y z
N GLN A 1 -3.61 -12.70 -21.07
CA GLN A 1 -4.46 -13.92 -21.20
C GLN A 1 -5.74 -13.84 -20.34
N ARG A 2 -5.64 -13.61 -19.01
CA ARG A 2 -6.81 -13.61 -18.09
C ARG A 2 -7.88 -12.56 -18.45
N ARG A 3 -7.49 -11.35 -18.89
CA ARG A 3 -8.42 -10.28 -19.28
C ARG A 3 -9.13 -10.61 -20.60
N LYS A 4 -8.44 -11.26 -21.54
CA LYS A 4 -9.02 -11.69 -22.81
C LYS A 4 -10.10 -12.76 -22.58
N ASN A 5 -9.79 -13.78 -21.76
CA ASN A 5 -10.75 -14.83 -21.44
C ASN A 5 -12.03 -14.31 -20.75
N ILE A 6 -11.90 -13.25 -19.91
CA ILE A 6 -13.04 -12.61 -19.27
C ILE A 6 -13.88 -11.85 -20.31
N ALA A 7 -13.25 -11.12 -21.23
CA ALA A 7 -13.96 -10.39 -22.28
C ALA A 7 -14.68 -11.36 -23.24
N ASP A 8 -14.02 -12.44 -23.63
CA ASP A 8 -14.62 -13.47 -24.50
C ASP A 8 -15.79 -14.17 -23.82
N ALA A 9 -15.71 -14.43 -22.51
CA ALA A 9 -16.82 -14.98 -21.73
C ALA A 9 -18.00 -13.99 -21.67
N ILE A 10 -17.76 -12.71 -21.42
CA ILE A 10 -18.82 -11.69 -21.39
C ILE A 10 -19.54 -11.63 -22.75
N ASN A 11 -18.79 -11.52 -23.85
CA ASN A 11 -19.35 -11.47 -25.20
C ASN A 11 -20.17 -12.72 -25.53
N TYR A 12 -19.73 -13.89 -25.10
CA TYR A 12 -20.45 -15.15 -25.28
C TYR A 12 -21.77 -15.13 -24.56
N PHE A 13 -21.85 -14.65 -23.32
CA PHE A 13 -23.10 -14.58 -22.55
C PHE A 13 -24.05 -13.51 -23.09
N GLU A 14 -23.54 -12.35 -23.50
CA GLU A 14 -24.34 -11.31 -24.14
C GLU A 14 -25.02 -11.83 -25.43
N SER A 15 -24.36 -12.72 -26.16
CA SER A 15 -24.94 -13.31 -27.39
C SER A 15 -25.94 -14.42 -27.11
N LYS A 16 -25.81 -15.18 -26.01
CA LYS A 16 -26.65 -16.32 -25.70
C LYS A 16 -27.92 -16.01 -24.90
N ASP A 17 -27.80 -15.10 -23.92
CA ASP A 17 -28.89 -14.68 -23.03
C ASP A 17 -28.71 -13.21 -22.64
N PRO A 18 -29.08 -12.29 -23.54
CA PRO A 18 -28.87 -10.87 -23.32
C PRO A 18 -29.64 -10.34 -22.11
N SER A 19 -30.83 -10.87 -21.83
CA SER A 19 -31.68 -10.44 -20.72
C SER A 19 -31.03 -10.76 -19.37
N ARG A 20 -30.41 -11.91 -19.26
CA ARG A 20 -29.70 -12.36 -18.05
C ARG A 20 -28.38 -11.65 -17.89
N ALA A 21 -27.64 -11.40 -18.98
CA ALA A 21 -26.41 -10.63 -18.97
C ALA A 21 -26.66 -9.20 -18.49
N GLU A 22 -27.71 -8.53 -18.96
CA GLU A 22 -28.11 -7.19 -18.53
C GLU A 22 -28.50 -7.16 -17.05
N ALA A 23 -29.31 -8.15 -16.59
CA ALA A 23 -29.67 -8.24 -15.16
C ALA A 23 -28.46 -8.40 -14.24
N ILE A 24 -27.46 -9.20 -14.63
CA ILE A 24 -26.22 -9.38 -13.85
C ILE A 24 -25.40 -8.09 -13.87
N THR A 25 -25.26 -7.47 -15.02
CA THR A 25 -24.50 -6.22 -15.19
C THR A 25 -25.11 -5.11 -14.33
N THR A 26 -26.42 -4.99 -14.32
CA THR A 26 -27.16 -4.01 -13.48
C THR A 26 -26.91 -4.29 -11.99
N LYS A 27 -27.07 -5.52 -11.53
CA LYS A 27 -26.79 -5.89 -10.13
C LYS A 27 -25.34 -5.62 -9.72
N VAL A 28 -24.39 -5.92 -10.58
CA VAL A 28 -22.95 -5.63 -10.34
C VAL A 28 -22.71 -4.12 -10.27
N ALA A 29 -23.34 -3.34 -11.15
CA ALA A 29 -23.22 -1.89 -11.15
C ALA A 29 -23.81 -1.27 -9.88
N GLU A 30 -24.98 -1.70 -9.44
CA GLU A 30 -25.63 -1.27 -8.21
C GLU A 30 -24.79 -1.62 -6.98
N HIS A 31 -24.30 -2.84 -6.90
CA HIS A 31 -23.40 -3.27 -5.82
C HIS A 31 -22.10 -2.44 -5.78
N ASN A 32 -21.49 -2.20 -6.95
CA ASN A 32 -20.30 -1.35 -7.05
C ASN A 32 -20.57 0.09 -6.61
N LYS A 33 -21.77 0.64 -6.94
CA LYS A 33 -22.19 1.96 -6.49
C LYS A 33 -22.37 1.99 -4.97
N ALA A 34 -22.98 0.94 -4.39
CA ALA A 34 -23.12 0.80 -2.94
C ALA A 34 -21.76 0.69 -2.25
N LEU A 35 -20.84 -0.11 -2.77
CA LEU A 35 -19.48 -0.21 -2.24
C LEU A 35 -18.73 1.12 -2.28
N LYS A 36 -18.80 1.84 -3.41
CA LYS A 36 -18.17 3.17 -3.54
C LYS A 36 -18.74 4.19 -2.56
N LYS A 37 -20.06 4.16 -2.30
CA LYS A 37 -20.71 5.04 -1.32
C LYS A 37 -20.15 4.82 0.10
N GLU A 38 -19.85 3.57 0.44
CA GLU A 38 -19.25 3.20 1.73
C GLU A 38 -17.69 3.31 1.72
N GLY A 39 -17.11 3.73 0.61
CA GLY A 39 -15.64 3.83 0.45
C GLY A 39 -14.92 2.48 0.38
N ILE A 40 -15.63 1.38 0.08
CA ILE A 40 -15.08 0.03 0.09
C ILE A 40 -14.62 -0.38 -1.30
N ARG A 41 -13.46 -1.03 -1.36
CA ARG A 41 -12.98 -1.65 -2.58
C ARG A 41 -13.67 -3.01 -2.82
N ILE A 42 -13.97 -3.31 -4.07
CA ILE A 42 -14.60 -4.60 -4.50
C ILE A 42 -13.85 -5.82 -3.96
N ASN A 43 -12.54 -5.74 -3.86
CA ASN A 43 -11.69 -6.82 -3.34
C ASN A 43 -11.41 -6.71 -1.84
N SER A 44 -12.18 -5.90 -1.10
CA SER A 44 -11.98 -5.73 0.33
C SER A 44 -12.06 -7.07 1.07
N PRO A 45 -11.11 -7.34 1.98
CA PRO A 45 -11.15 -8.51 2.85
C PRO A 45 -12.42 -8.59 3.69
N LEU A 46 -13.06 -7.47 3.99
CA LEU A 46 -14.33 -7.40 4.73
C LEU A 46 -15.45 -8.18 4.06
N LEU A 47 -15.48 -8.21 2.72
CA LEU A 47 -16.48 -8.92 1.94
C LEU A 47 -16.21 -10.43 1.86
N LYS A 48 -14.95 -10.86 2.09
CA LYS A 48 -14.52 -12.26 1.95
C LYS A 48 -14.46 -13.01 3.26
N TYR A 49 -14.01 -12.36 4.31
CA TYR A 49 -13.71 -12.98 5.60
C TYR A 49 -14.68 -12.52 6.67
N SER A 50 -14.99 -13.40 7.62
CA SER A 50 -15.83 -13.12 8.77
C SER A 50 -15.20 -13.65 10.06
N GLY A 51 -15.68 -13.16 11.19
CA GLY A 51 -15.27 -13.66 12.51
C GLY A 51 -13.78 -13.47 12.81
N MET A 52 -13.17 -14.51 13.41
CA MET A 52 -11.80 -14.48 13.93
C MET A 52 -10.75 -14.10 12.88
N VAL A 53 -10.91 -14.58 11.63
CA VAL A 53 -9.96 -14.28 10.54
C VAL A 53 -9.92 -12.78 10.24
N LEU A 54 -11.07 -12.11 10.29
CA LEU A 54 -11.14 -10.67 10.09
C LEU A 54 -10.47 -9.92 11.23
N ILE A 55 -10.76 -10.31 12.48
CA ILE A 55 -10.16 -9.70 13.68
C ILE A 55 -8.63 -9.83 13.64
N LEU A 56 -8.13 -11.04 13.36
CA LEU A 56 -6.70 -11.29 13.29
C LEU A 56 -6.04 -10.43 12.20
N ARG A 57 -6.68 -10.32 11.05
CA ARG A 57 -6.17 -9.51 9.94
C ARG A 57 -6.14 -8.02 10.28
N GLN A 58 -7.15 -7.51 11.00
CA GLN A 58 -7.16 -6.13 11.49
C GLN A 58 -6.07 -5.90 12.55
N ALA A 59 -5.89 -6.84 13.48
CA ALA A 59 -4.81 -6.79 14.45
C ALA A 59 -3.43 -6.69 13.77
N PHE A 60 -3.18 -7.49 12.71
CA PHE A 60 -1.95 -7.38 11.92
C PHE A 60 -1.79 -6.03 11.21
N LYS A 61 -2.88 -5.41 10.74
CA LYS A 61 -2.80 -4.07 10.15
C LYS A 61 -2.46 -3.01 11.19
N ILE A 62 -3.08 -3.08 12.37
CA ILE A 62 -2.79 -2.18 13.50
C ILE A 62 -1.33 -2.35 13.93
N LEU A 63 -0.87 -3.60 14.08
CA LEU A 63 0.52 -3.89 14.40
C LEU A 63 1.47 -3.28 13.37
N ARG A 64 1.12 -3.35 12.08
CA ARG A 64 1.89 -2.72 11.01
C ARG A 64 1.97 -1.19 11.15
N VAL A 65 0.91 -0.53 11.63
CA VAL A 65 0.93 0.91 11.93
C VAL A 65 1.89 1.21 13.08
N ILE A 66 1.89 0.39 14.12
CA ILE A 66 2.82 0.52 15.27
C ILE A 66 4.27 0.39 14.79
N PHE A 67 4.57 -0.56 13.89
CA PHE A 67 5.88 -0.68 13.24
C PHE A 67 6.24 0.50 12.32
N GLY A 68 5.32 1.44 12.11
CA GLY A 68 5.62 2.73 11.47
C GLY A 68 6.51 3.65 12.30
N PHE A 69 6.56 3.46 13.62
CA PHE A 69 7.39 4.30 14.48
C PHE A 69 8.90 4.19 14.14
N PRO A 70 9.52 3.01 14.02
CA PRO A 70 10.89 2.88 13.52
C PRO A 70 11.07 3.45 12.11
N ALA A 71 10.07 3.30 11.22
CA ALA A 71 10.14 3.87 9.88
C ALA A 71 10.15 5.40 9.91
N LEU A 72 9.42 6.01 10.83
CA LEU A 72 9.40 7.46 11.01
C LEU A 72 10.76 7.97 11.50
N ILE A 73 11.36 7.30 12.48
CA ILE A 73 12.73 7.60 12.96
C ILE A 73 13.73 7.48 11.80
N GLY A 74 13.68 6.38 11.04
CA GLY A 74 14.55 6.19 9.88
C GLY A 74 14.37 7.28 8.84
N THR A 75 13.14 7.71 8.57
CA THR A 75 12.86 8.82 7.64
C THR A 75 13.48 10.12 8.11
N LEU A 76 13.31 10.47 9.38
CA LEU A 76 13.86 11.70 9.96
C LEU A 76 15.40 11.71 9.90
N LEU A 77 16.05 10.59 10.25
CA LEU A 77 17.49 10.46 10.23
C LEU A 77 18.08 10.53 8.80
N HIS A 78 17.32 10.10 7.79
CA HIS A 78 17.76 10.13 6.39
C HIS A 78 17.25 11.34 5.61
N LEU A 79 16.48 12.23 6.24
CA LEU A 79 15.87 13.38 5.57
C LEU A 79 16.93 14.30 4.92
N ILE A 80 18.01 14.59 5.62
CA ILE A 80 19.08 15.50 5.16
C ILE A 80 19.76 14.94 3.89
N PRO A 81 20.37 13.74 3.88
CA PRO A 81 21.00 13.21 2.68
C PRO A 81 20.01 13.01 1.55
N PHE A 82 18.76 12.60 1.85
CA PHE A 82 17.71 12.48 0.86
C PHE A 82 17.40 13.81 0.15
N LEU A 83 17.25 14.90 0.90
CA LEU A 83 17.00 16.22 0.33
C LEU A 83 18.19 16.70 -0.51
N LEU A 84 19.43 16.47 -0.04
CA LEU A 84 20.64 16.82 -0.80
C LEU A 84 20.68 16.10 -2.15
N VAL A 85 20.42 14.79 -2.18
CA VAL A 85 20.34 14.01 -3.42
C VAL A 85 19.22 14.53 -4.32
N ARG A 86 18.05 14.82 -3.75
CA ARG A 86 16.88 15.28 -4.49
C ARG A 86 17.09 16.64 -5.14
N ILE A 87 17.79 17.55 -4.48
CA ILE A 87 18.06 18.92 -4.98
C ILE A 87 19.22 18.91 -5.99
N THR A 88 20.23 18.06 -5.75
CA THR A 88 21.44 18.04 -6.58
C THR A 88 21.24 17.27 -7.89
N SER A 89 20.61 16.10 -7.85
CA SER A 89 20.48 15.21 -9.01
C SER A 89 19.85 15.88 -10.25
N PRO A 90 18.78 16.70 -10.15
CA PRO A 90 18.18 17.34 -11.32
C PRO A 90 19.08 18.35 -12.01
N LYS A 91 20.03 18.97 -11.28
CA LYS A 91 20.95 19.98 -11.82
C LYS A 91 21.95 19.41 -12.84
N PHE A 92 22.24 18.12 -12.74
CA PHE A 92 23.19 17.41 -13.60
C PHE A 92 22.49 16.52 -14.63
N GLN A 93 21.16 16.60 -14.70
CA GLN A 93 20.36 15.74 -15.55
C GLN A 93 20.52 16.12 -17.02
N LEU A 94 20.91 15.14 -17.84
CA LEU A 94 20.76 15.21 -19.29
C LEU A 94 19.32 14.89 -19.71
N PRO A 95 18.85 15.36 -20.88
CA PRO A 95 17.51 15.05 -21.36
C PRO A 95 17.25 13.54 -21.44
N GLY A 96 16.35 13.03 -20.59
CA GLY A 96 15.96 11.62 -20.56
C GLY A 96 15.70 11.11 -19.14
N LYS A 97 14.59 10.36 -18.94
CA LYS A 97 14.20 9.88 -17.59
C LYS A 97 15.17 8.88 -16.97
N ALA A 98 15.87 8.10 -17.77
CA ALA A 98 16.82 7.08 -17.30
C ALA A 98 18.02 7.69 -16.56
N THR A 99 18.45 8.90 -16.94
CA THR A 99 19.61 9.57 -16.35
C THR A 99 19.38 10.05 -14.91
N ILE A 100 18.14 10.37 -14.52
CA ILE A 100 17.82 10.81 -13.15
C ILE A 100 18.21 9.76 -12.12
N SER A 101 17.87 8.50 -12.35
CA SER A 101 18.14 7.40 -11.41
C SER A 101 19.64 7.18 -11.25
N PHE A 102 20.39 7.30 -12.33
CA PHE A 102 21.85 7.20 -12.32
C PHE A 102 22.50 8.30 -11.48
N TYR A 103 22.12 9.56 -11.69
CA TYR A 103 22.65 10.67 -10.88
C TYR A 103 22.24 10.59 -9.42
N ARG A 104 21.04 10.10 -9.11
CA ARG A 104 20.64 9.85 -7.73
C ARG A 104 21.52 8.79 -7.05
N LEU A 105 21.95 7.79 -7.77
CA LEU A 105 22.88 6.79 -7.24
C LEU A 105 24.28 7.38 -7.00
N ILE A 106 24.82 8.11 -8.00
CA ILE A 106 26.15 8.73 -7.90
C ILE A 106 26.23 9.73 -6.76
N PHE A 107 25.25 10.61 -6.60
CA PHE A 107 25.23 11.58 -5.51
C PHE A 107 24.77 10.97 -4.17
N GLY A 108 23.94 9.92 -4.24
CA GLY A 108 23.47 9.22 -3.06
C GLY A 108 24.60 8.61 -2.26
N LEU A 109 25.47 7.82 -2.90
CA LEU A 109 26.57 7.16 -2.21
C LEU A 109 27.44 8.12 -1.38
N PRO A 110 28.02 9.21 -1.93
CA PRO A 110 28.82 10.13 -1.12
C PRO A 110 28.01 10.92 -0.09
N PHE A 111 26.79 11.38 -0.41
CA PHE A 111 26.01 12.14 0.56
C PHE A 111 25.56 11.30 1.76
N TYR A 112 25.12 10.07 1.54
CA TYR A 112 24.79 9.17 2.64
C TYR A 112 26.04 8.72 3.40
N GLY A 113 27.15 8.44 2.72
CA GLY A 113 28.43 8.10 3.34
C GLY A 113 28.92 9.21 4.27
N CYS A 114 29.03 10.45 3.77
CA CYS A 114 29.41 11.61 4.57
C CYS A 114 28.46 11.82 5.75
N TRP A 115 27.14 11.67 5.54
CA TRP A 115 26.15 11.82 6.58
C TRP A 115 26.33 10.80 7.71
N TYR A 116 26.57 9.53 7.39
CA TYR A 116 26.80 8.52 8.41
C TYR A 116 28.07 8.79 9.22
N VAL A 117 29.10 9.30 8.58
CA VAL A 117 30.33 9.72 9.27
C VAL A 117 30.02 10.87 10.22
N VAL A 118 29.28 11.88 9.78
CA VAL A 118 28.87 13.02 10.65
C VAL A 118 28.04 12.52 11.82
N VAL A 119 27.05 11.68 11.59
CA VAL A 119 26.21 11.13 12.67
C VAL A 119 27.05 10.29 13.63
N TRP A 120 28.01 9.50 13.13
CA TRP A 120 28.91 8.72 13.97
C TRP A 120 29.77 9.60 14.88
N PHE A 121 30.35 10.70 14.36
CA PHE A 121 31.12 11.64 15.16
C PHE A 121 30.25 12.34 16.21
N LEU A 122 29.05 12.77 15.86
CA LEU A 122 28.08 13.34 16.79
C LEU A 122 27.74 12.37 17.91
N MET A 123 27.43 11.13 17.56
CA MET A 123 27.10 10.10 18.55
C MET A 123 28.27 9.77 19.45
N LYS A 124 29.51 9.71 18.89
CA LYS A 124 30.71 9.51 19.67
C LYS A 124 31.01 10.69 20.60
N HIS A 125 30.68 11.91 20.20
CA HIS A 125 30.93 13.11 21.02
C HIS A 125 29.96 13.22 22.21
N TYR A 126 28.67 12.90 22.01
CA TYR A 126 27.66 13.06 23.05
C TYR A 126 27.39 11.78 23.84
N PHE A 127 27.77 10.64 23.31
CA PHE A 127 27.49 9.32 23.90
C PHE A 127 28.75 8.45 23.90
N ASP A 128 28.68 7.29 24.54
CA ASP A 128 29.78 6.33 24.55
C ASP A 128 29.99 5.70 23.14
N TYR A 129 31.23 5.27 22.86
CA TYR A 129 31.62 4.58 21.63
C TYR A 129 30.71 3.40 21.28
N LYS A 130 30.26 2.65 22.29
CA LYS A 130 29.33 1.53 22.09
C LYS A 130 28.01 1.97 21.46
N ILE A 131 27.50 3.15 21.83
CA ILE A 131 26.27 3.71 21.26
C ILE A 131 26.53 4.23 19.83
N ALA A 132 27.73 4.77 19.59
CA ALA A 132 28.10 5.22 18.24
C ALA A 132 28.07 4.06 17.20
N MET A 133 28.31 2.83 17.61
CA MET A 133 28.23 1.66 16.73
C MET A 133 26.81 1.41 16.17
N VAL A 134 25.78 1.94 16.82
CA VAL A 134 24.39 1.86 16.33
C VAL A 134 24.24 2.54 14.96
N VAL A 135 25.14 3.46 14.60
CA VAL A 135 25.17 4.11 13.27
C VAL A 135 25.25 3.06 12.13
N ALA A 136 25.89 1.91 12.37
CA ALA A 136 25.95 0.82 11.39
C ALA A 136 24.55 0.25 11.04
N VAL A 137 23.54 0.44 11.88
CA VAL A 137 22.17 0.01 11.66
C VAL A 137 21.37 1.00 10.80
N LEU A 138 21.84 2.26 10.70
CA LEU A 138 21.12 3.32 9.97
C LEU A 138 20.80 2.96 8.52
N PRO A 139 21.69 2.38 7.70
CA PRO A 139 21.37 2.00 6.33
C PRO A 139 20.16 1.05 6.25
N PHE A 140 20.11 0.08 7.15
CA PHE A 140 19.00 -0.89 7.21
C PHE A 140 17.69 -0.20 7.63
N LEU A 141 17.77 0.74 8.57
CA LEU A 141 16.63 1.53 9.00
C LEU A 141 16.10 2.42 7.86
N GLY A 142 16.98 2.96 7.03
CA GLY A 142 16.62 3.73 5.83
C GLY A 142 15.88 2.89 4.79
N ILE A 143 16.39 1.69 4.48
CA ILE A 143 15.74 0.74 3.57
C ILE A 143 14.37 0.31 4.12
N TYR A 144 14.31 0.00 5.42
CA TYR A 144 13.06 -0.34 6.09
C TYR A 144 12.02 0.78 5.97
N SER A 145 12.42 2.04 6.24
CA SER A 145 11.54 3.21 6.13
C SER A 145 11.01 3.39 4.72
N PHE A 146 11.85 3.24 3.70
CA PHE A 146 11.44 3.33 2.31
C PHE A 146 10.39 2.27 1.96
N HIS A 147 10.64 1.02 2.28
CA HIS A 147 9.67 -0.06 2.05
C HIS A 147 8.38 0.11 2.84
N TYR A 148 8.47 0.61 4.07
CA TYR A 148 7.30 0.88 4.88
C TYR A 148 6.39 1.91 4.21
N TRP A 149 6.93 3.06 3.78
CA TRP A 149 6.15 4.14 3.20
C TRP A 149 5.56 3.79 1.84
N LEU A 150 6.21 2.96 1.04
CA LEU A 150 5.63 2.47 -0.22
C LEU A 150 4.29 1.76 -0.03
N ASN A 151 4.11 1.09 1.11
CA ASN A 151 2.91 0.30 1.41
C ASN A 151 1.99 0.96 2.44
N ALA A 152 2.46 1.97 3.16
CA ALA A 152 1.74 2.57 4.28
C ALA A 152 0.45 3.28 3.85
N THR A 153 0.48 4.01 2.74
CA THR A 153 -0.68 4.75 2.23
C THR A 153 -1.87 3.84 1.95
N GLU A 154 -1.64 2.67 1.36
CA GLU A 154 -2.70 1.69 1.11
C GLU A 154 -3.26 1.09 2.40
N VAL A 155 -2.39 0.83 3.38
CA VAL A 155 -2.79 0.29 4.69
C VAL A 155 -3.62 1.30 5.47
N PHE A 156 -3.21 2.57 5.52
CA PHE A 156 -3.95 3.61 6.23
C PHE A 156 -5.33 3.87 5.63
N GLN A 157 -5.42 3.99 4.30
CA GLN A 157 -6.70 4.16 3.61
C GLN A 157 -7.63 2.99 3.89
N SER A 158 -7.14 1.75 3.70
CA SER A 158 -7.95 0.56 3.90
C SER A 158 -8.37 0.37 5.36
N LEU A 159 -7.55 0.76 6.34
CA LEU A 159 -7.89 0.69 7.76
C LEU A 159 -9.06 1.61 8.10
N ASN A 160 -9.00 2.87 7.68
CA ASN A 160 -10.04 3.85 7.98
C ASN A 160 -11.41 3.42 7.41
N GLU A 161 -11.43 2.95 6.16
CA GLU A 161 -12.63 2.45 5.50
C GLU A 161 -13.18 1.21 6.21
N GLU A 162 -12.31 0.25 6.51
CA GLU A 162 -12.69 -1.02 7.13
C GLU A 162 -13.16 -0.85 8.58
N ILE A 163 -12.52 0.01 9.38
CA ILE A 163 -12.92 0.28 10.76
C ILE A 163 -14.32 0.89 10.80
N LYS A 164 -14.59 1.90 9.98
CA LYS A 164 -15.92 2.53 9.93
C LYS A 164 -17.01 1.49 9.65
N LEU A 165 -16.75 0.55 8.75
CA LEU A 165 -17.73 -0.46 8.38
C LEU A 165 -17.89 -1.56 9.42
N MET A 166 -16.84 -1.89 10.17
CA MET A 166 -16.92 -2.86 11.27
C MET A 166 -17.88 -2.38 12.37
N PHE A 167 -18.01 -1.08 12.59
CA PHE A 167 -19.01 -0.51 13.51
C PHE A 167 -20.43 -0.57 12.95
N ASN A 168 -20.62 -0.75 11.63
CA ASN A 168 -21.93 -0.91 11.00
C ASN A 168 -22.14 -2.38 10.53
N VAL A 169 -22.21 -3.30 11.48
CA VAL A 169 -22.31 -4.75 11.23
C VAL A 169 -23.51 -5.10 10.35
N LYS A 170 -24.64 -4.40 10.53
CA LYS A 170 -25.88 -4.66 9.74
C LYS A 170 -25.63 -4.37 8.25
N ARG A 171 -25.01 -3.23 7.95
CA ARG A 171 -24.70 -2.84 6.57
C ARG A 171 -23.62 -3.75 5.96
N LEU A 172 -22.62 -4.15 6.75
CA LEU A 172 -21.59 -5.07 6.30
C LEU A 172 -22.17 -6.44 5.91
N ASN A 173 -23.08 -6.98 6.72
CA ASN A 173 -23.71 -8.26 6.41
C ASN A 173 -24.58 -8.18 5.15
N GLN A 174 -25.32 -7.09 4.96
CA GLN A 174 -26.07 -6.84 3.74
C GLN A 174 -25.16 -6.85 2.50
N LEU A 175 -24.06 -6.10 2.52
CA LEU A 175 -23.10 -6.07 1.41
C LEU A 175 -22.42 -7.43 1.14
N ARG A 176 -22.25 -8.24 2.18
CA ARG A 176 -21.73 -9.62 2.04
C ARG A 176 -22.72 -10.54 1.33
N GLU A 177 -23.99 -10.46 1.69
CA GLU A 177 -25.04 -11.26 1.02
C GLU A 177 -25.18 -10.86 -0.45
N GLU A 178 -25.26 -9.57 -0.75
CA GLU A 178 -25.26 -9.07 -2.13
C GLU A 178 -24.06 -9.62 -2.94
N ASN A 179 -22.86 -9.58 -2.34
CA ASN A 179 -21.65 -10.12 -2.97
C ASN A 179 -21.70 -11.64 -3.18
N ARG A 180 -22.32 -12.38 -2.26
CA ARG A 180 -22.53 -13.83 -2.40
C ARG A 180 -23.52 -14.15 -3.51
N GLU A 181 -24.64 -13.42 -3.59
CA GLU A 181 -25.62 -13.58 -4.65
C GLU A 181 -25.02 -13.34 -6.04
N ILE A 182 -24.27 -12.24 -6.20
CA ILE A 182 -23.58 -11.93 -7.45
C ILE A 182 -22.62 -13.05 -7.84
N LYS A 183 -21.84 -13.57 -6.88
CA LYS A 183 -20.93 -14.69 -7.15
C LYS A 183 -21.65 -15.96 -7.58
N LYS A 184 -22.78 -16.30 -6.94
CA LYS A 184 -23.59 -17.45 -7.34
C LYS A 184 -24.14 -17.28 -8.76
N LEU A 185 -24.63 -16.08 -9.10
CA LEU A 185 -25.12 -15.78 -10.44
C LEU A 185 -24.03 -15.93 -11.52
N ILE A 186 -22.79 -15.51 -11.20
CA ILE A 186 -21.64 -15.65 -12.12
C ILE A 186 -21.15 -17.11 -12.21
N GLN A 187 -21.26 -17.90 -11.14
CA GLN A 187 -20.84 -19.32 -11.15
C GLN A 187 -21.81 -20.26 -11.87
N ILE A 188 -23.06 -19.87 -12.00
CA ILE A 188 -24.07 -20.61 -12.74
C ILE A 188 -23.99 -20.31 -14.26
N LEU A 189 -23.21 -19.35 -14.65
CA LEU A 189 -22.84 -19.03 -16.03
C LEU A 189 -21.67 -19.86 -16.51
#